data_727ee7427cd0c2722f1dfea6cbd4426a
#
_entry.id   727ee7427cd0c2722f1dfea6cbd4426a
#
_cell.length_a   1.000
_cell.length_b   1.000
_cell.length_c   1.000
_cell.angle_alpha   90.00
_cell.angle_beta   90.00
_cell.angle_gamma   90.00
#
_symmetry.space_group_name_H-M   'P 1'
#
loop_
_entity.id
_entity.type
_entity.pdbx_description
1 polymer ?
#
loop_
_entity_poly.entity_id
_entity_poly.type
_entity_poly.pdbx_seq_one_letter_code
_entity_poly.pdbx_strand_id
1 'polypeptide(L)'
;MSTSRRAVLGAALGGAVAATAGLPADGAQAASPGLNLPAAAAPAASTAAWRLKWSPSARTDGLGAFETVEDDRAHSHPAGHPHIFATGDDWRFTIHTVDRDTSTDRQRQEVTGLRTGADSYLKWTEGQTWRITYSMYIPSTLKATTTFTHIMQMKQPGAGSSPIVVQSLRRDGGGKQTIELRLATDDILVGSADLDPLHDRWTDVDFQIKVGNGSAGSVRWILKSGSTTVVDRSRSGADTFLADRVRPKWGIYRSLGDTSGSLQDTYLLLTNLRGYQLA
;
A
#
# COMPACT_ATOMS: atom_id res chain seq x y z
N MET A 1 -30.68 -27.41 -4.89
CA MET A 1 -30.96 -27.51 -6.33
C MET A 1 -30.35 -26.27 -6.96
N SER A 2 -29.36 -26.24 -7.76
CA SER A 2 -28.81 -27.05 -8.82
C SER A 2 -27.31 -26.77 -8.95
N THR A 3 -26.55 -27.81 -9.06
CA THR A 3 -25.14 -27.90 -9.42
C THR A 3 -24.87 -27.47 -10.85
N SER A 4 -23.72 -26.83 -11.13
CA SER A 4 -23.06 -27.05 -12.40
C SER A 4 -21.54 -26.97 -12.26
N ARG A 5 -20.92 -28.14 -12.34
CA ARG A 5 -19.49 -28.37 -12.57
C ARG A 5 -19.23 -28.22 -14.08
N ARG A 6 -18.13 -27.58 -14.46
CA ARG A 6 -17.46 -27.91 -15.72
C ARG A 6 -15.96 -28.01 -15.51
N ALA A 7 -15.50 -29.24 -15.49
CA ALA A 7 -14.13 -29.63 -15.75
C ALA A 7 -13.91 -29.72 -17.27
N VAL A 8 -12.75 -29.33 -17.77
CA VAL A 8 -12.25 -29.74 -19.09
C VAL A 8 -10.78 -30.19 -18.93
N LEU A 9 -10.57 -31.46 -19.18
CA LEU A 9 -9.30 -32.14 -19.48
C LEU A 9 -8.66 -31.50 -20.73
N GLY A 10 -7.35 -31.34 -20.81
CA GLY A 10 -6.32 -32.34 -21.03
C GLY A 10 -5.98 -32.52 -22.50
N ALA A 11 -4.72 -32.35 -22.88
CA ALA A 11 -3.99 -33.25 -23.78
C ALA A 11 -2.59 -32.71 -24.04
N ALA A 12 -1.63 -33.53 -23.67
CA ALA A 12 -0.23 -33.49 -24.09
C ALA A 12 -0.05 -34.34 -25.37
N LEU A 13 1.01 -34.03 -26.12
CA LEU A 13 1.77 -34.87 -27.08
C LEU A 13 2.69 -33.90 -27.83
N GLY A 14 4.02 -34.02 -27.94
CA GLY A 14 4.86 -35.20 -28.00
C GLY A 14 5.66 -35.18 -29.30
N GLY A 15 6.99 -35.25 -29.22
CA GLY A 15 7.87 -35.70 -30.34
C GLY A 15 8.52 -34.56 -31.14
N ALA A 16 9.76 -34.63 -31.61
CA ALA A 16 10.85 -35.59 -31.58
C ALA A 16 12.07 -34.91 -32.23
N VAL A 17 13.21 -35.40 -31.88
CA VAL A 17 14.59 -35.13 -32.28
C VAL A 17 14.83 -35.36 -33.79
N ALA A 18 15.72 -34.53 -34.39
CA ALA A 18 16.63 -34.99 -35.41
C ALA A 18 17.89 -34.12 -35.48
N ALA A 19 19.02 -34.72 -35.19
CA ALA A 19 20.35 -34.20 -35.43
C ALA A 19 20.82 -34.61 -36.83
N THR A 20 21.51 -33.72 -37.56
CA THR A 20 22.43 -34.10 -38.61
C THR A 20 23.65 -33.19 -38.63
N ALA A 21 24.79 -33.83 -38.52
CA ALA A 21 26.12 -33.25 -38.68
C ALA A 21 26.47 -33.05 -40.18
N GLY A 22 27.29 -32.05 -40.50
CA GLY A 22 27.92 -31.90 -41.79
C GLY A 22 28.88 -30.72 -41.82
N LEU A 23 30.18 -31.00 -41.84
CA LEU A 23 31.33 -30.10 -42.18
C LEU A 23 31.88 -30.55 -43.53
N PRO A 24 32.85 -29.83 -44.14
CA PRO A 24 33.13 -28.40 -44.34
C PRO A 24 33.30 -28.06 -45.82
N ALA A 25 33.40 -26.75 -46.17
CA ALA A 25 34.06 -26.34 -47.42
C ALA A 25 34.69 -24.95 -47.26
N ASP A 26 36.01 -24.89 -47.43
CA ASP A 26 36.81 -23.71 -47.60
C ASP A 26 36.33 -22.86 -48.78
N GLY A 27 36.24 -21.59 -48.57
CA GLY A 27 36.00 -20.58 -49.61
C GLY A 27 36.56 -19.25 -49.16
N ALA A 28 37.82 -18.96 -49.61
CA ALA A 28 38.42 -17.65 -49.45
C ALA A 28 37.62 -16.61 -50.24
N GLN A 29 37.07 -15.62 -49.54
CA GLN A 29 36.41 -14.48 -50.17
C GLN A 29 37.09 -13.18 -49.76
N ALA A 30 37.46 -12.39 -50.79
CA ALA A 30 38.16 -11.14 -50.68
C ALA A 30 37.43 -10.12 -49.81
N ALA A 31 38.18 -9.43 -48.95
CA ALA A 31 37.72 -8.35 -48.11
C ALA A 31 37.39 -7.11 -48.98
N SER A 32 36.13 -6.71 -48.98
CA SER A 32 35.70 -5.38 -49.40
C SER A 32 35.93 -4.36 -48.29
N PRO A 33 36.41 -3.15 -48.55
CA PRO A 33 36.54 -2.11 -47.51
C PRO A 33 35.15 -1.64 -47.07
N GLY A 34 34.72 -2.10 -45.92
CA GLY A 34 33.47 -1.68 -45.29
C GLY A 34 33.58 -0.21 -44.82
N LEU A 35 32.71 0.64 -45.31
CA LEU A 35 32.46 1.97 -44.76
C LEU A 35 32.03 1.83 -43.28
N ASN A 36 32.91 2.25 -42.36
CA ASN A 36 32.57 2.43 -40.97
C ASN A 36 31.59 3.60 -40.83
N LEU A 37 30.30 3.30 -40.88
CA LEU A 37 29.30 4.24 -40.42
C LEU A 37 29.39 4.28 -38.87
N PRO A 38 29.44 5.47 -38.24
CA PRO A 38 29.41 5.55 -36.79
C PRO A 38 28.10 4.91 -36.33
N ALA A 39 28.21 3.94 -35.41
CA ALA A 39 27.06 3.35 -34.74
C ALA A 39 26.26 4.47 -34.07
N ALA A 40 25.00 4.63 -34.48
CA ALA A 40 24.11 5.56 -33.85
C ALA A 40 24.07 5.18 -32.35
N ALA A 41 24.47 6.13 -31.49
CA ALA A 41 24.39 5.93 -30.05
C ALA A 41 22.96 5.57 -29.68
N ALA A 42 22.75 4.39 -29.09
CA ALA A 42 21.46 4.02 -28.54
C ALA A 42 21.01 5.11 -27.56
N PRO A 43 19.76 5.57 -27.64
CA PRO A 43 19.27 6.56 -26.70
C PRO A 43 19.50 6.03 -25.27
N ALA A 44 20.17 6.85 -24.43
CA ALA A 44 20.39 6.52 -23.04
C ALA A 44 19.02 6.23 -22.40
N ALA A 45 18.84 5.04 -21.85
CA ALA A 45 17.63 4.68 -21.15
C ALA A 45 17.45 5.71 -20.02
N SER A 46 16.40 6.52 -20.11
CA SER A 46 16.03 7.44 -19.05
C SER A 46 15.79 6.62 -17.79
N THR A 47 16.67 6.77 -16.79
CA THR A 47 16.43 6.14 -15.48
C THR A 47 15.21 6.82 -14.86
N ALA A 48 14.10 6.11 -14.80
CA ALA A 48 12.88 6.60 -14.19
C ALA A 48 13.18 7.09 -12.76
N ALA A 49 12.87 8.36 -12.49
CA ALA A 49 13.19 9.02 -11.23
C ALA A 49 11.92 9.38 -10.45
N TRP A 50 12.00 9.23 -9.14
CA TRP A 50 10.93 9.67 -8.23
C TRP A 50 10.87 11.19 -8.14
N ARG A 51 9.73 11.78 -8.47
CA ARG A 51 9.46 13.22 -8.35
C ARG A 51 8.55 13.47 -7.17
N LEU A 52 8.99 14.29 -6.22
CA LEU A 52 8.16 14.75 -5.09
C LEU A 52 6.97 15.55 -5.62
N LYS A 53 5.77 15.15 -5.22
CA LYS A 53 4.50 15.78 -5.60
C LYS A 53 3.71 16.33 -4.39
N TRP A 54 3.99 15.84 -3.19
CA TRP A 54 3.28 16.21 -1.99
C TRP A 54 4.17 16.04 -0.76
N SER A 55 4.23 17.06 0.08
CA SER A 55 5.07 17.12 1.27
C SER A 55 4.48 18.10 2.29
N PRO A 56 3.39 17.71 2.96
CA PRO A 56 2.73 18.59 3.93
C PRO A 56 3.50 18.64 5.23
N SER A 57 3.19 19.67 6.02
CA SER A 57 3.62 19.83 7.41
C SER A 57 2.41 19.81 8.33
N ALA A 58 2.43 18.99 9.38
CA ALA A 58 1.36 18.95 10.37
C ALA A 58 1.18 20.32 11.03
N ARG A 59 2.29 21.02 11.31
CA ARG A 59 2.32 22.32 11.97
C ARG A 59 1.63 23.43 11.17
N THR A 60 1.80 23.46 9.85
CA THR A 60 1.30 24.55 9.00
C THR A 60 0.04 24.18 8.23
N ASP A 61 -0.05 22.95 7.76
CA ASP A 61 -1.15 22.50 6.90
C ASP A 61 -2.26 21.81 7.71
N GLY A 62 -1.91 21.26 8.89
CA GLY A 62 -2.86 20.60 9.77
C GLY A 62 -3.66 19.53 9.03
N LEU A 63 -4.98 19.51 9.24
CA LEU A 63 -5.88 18.60 8.54
C LEU A 63 -6.20 19.06 7.11
N GLY A 64 -5.84 20.29 6.74
CA GLY A 64 -5.91 20.81 5.37
C GLY A 64 -4.99 20.06 4.38
N ALA A 65 -4.03 19.30 4.87
CA ALA A 65 -3.18 18.41 4.06
C ALA A 65 -3.96 17.30 3.34
N PHE A 66 -5.17 16.98 3.81
CA PHE A 66 -5.95 15.83 3.35
C PHE A 66 -7.19 16.24 2.57
N GLU A 67 -7.66 15.37 1.67
CA GLU A 67 -8.88 15.57 0.90
C GLU A 67 -10.13 15.47 1.78
N THR A 68 -10.17 14.46 2.66
CA THR A 68 -11.28 14.25 3.62
C THR A 68 -10.76 13.83 4.99
N VAL A 69 -11.55 14.19 6.02
CA VAL A 69 -11.33 13.81 7.41
C VAL A 69 -12.57 13.06 7.89
N GLU A 70 -12.41 11.87 8.44
CA GLU A 70 -13.47 11.04 9.03
C GLU A 70 -13.23 10.99 10.55
N ASP A 71 -13.62 12.07 11.25
CA ASP A 71 -13.47 12.25 12.70
C ASP A 71 -14.84 12.07 13.37
N ASP A 72 -14.98 11.07 14.24
CA ASP A 72 -16.18 10.73 15.02
C ASP A 72 -17.50 10.89 14.25
N ARG A 73 -17.60 10.24 13.09
CA ARG A 73 -18.75 10.39 12.19
C ARG A 73 -20.09 9.95 12.79
N ALA A 74 -20.08 9.21 13.87
CA ALA A 74 -21.28 8.78 14.60
C ALA A 74 -21.61 9.69 15.79
N HIS A 75 -20.82 10.74 16.02
CA HIS A 75 -20.96 11.63 17.17
C HIS A 75 -21.04 10.88 18.49
N SER A 76 -20.18 9.89 18.66
CA SER A 76 -20.15 8.99 19.81
C SER A 76 -19.43 9.57 21.02
N HIS A 77 -18.67 10.66 20.83
CA HIS A 77 -18.01 11.43 21.88
C HIS A 77 -18.68 12.79 22.09
N PRO A 78 -18.56 13.38 23.30
CA PRO A 78 -19.03 14.73 23.54
C PRO A 78 -18.39 15.76 22.59
N ALA A 79 -19.12 16.77 22.19
CA ALA A 79 -18.63 17.86 21.35
C ALA A 79 -17.37 18.51 21.95
N GLY A 80 -16.41 18.87 21.09
CA GLY A 80 -15.16 19.53 21.51
C GLY A 80 -13.99 18.56 21.81
N HIS A 81 -14.15 17.27 21.57
CA HIS A 81 -13.08 16.29 21.69
C HIS A 81 -12.66 15.77 20.31
N PRO A 82 -11.77 16.48 19.58
CA PRO A 82 -11.30 16.00 18.28
C PRO A 82 -10.48 14.72 18.45
N HIS A 83 -10.70 13.74 17.57
CA HIS A 83 -9.94 12.50 17.55
C HIS A 83 -8.75 12.60 16.62
N ILE A 84 -8.87 13.45 15.58
CA ILE A 84 -7.84 13.67 14.57
C ILE A 84 -7.39 15.12 14.62
N PHE A 85 -6.12 15.33 14.92
CA PHE A 85 -5.56 16.69 14.99
C PHE A 85 -4.05 16.70 14.76
N ALA A 86 -3.53 17.86 14.37
CA ALA A 86 -2.11 18.11 14.32
C ALA A 86 -1.58 18.52 15.71
N THR A 87 -0.45 17.96 16.12
CA THR A 87 0.24 18.31 17.35
C THR A 87 1.74 18.38 17.09
N GLY A 88 2.31 19.60 17.12
CA GLY A 88 3.70 19.81 16.69
C GLY A 88 3.88 19.42 15.22
N ASP A 89 4.78 18.50 14.95
CA ASP A 89 5.09 18.02 13.60
C ASP A 89 4.36 16.72 13.24
N ASP A 90 3.44 16.27 14.11
CA ASP A 90 2.74 15.00 13.98
C ASP A 90 1.26 15.18 13.72
N TRP A 91 0.65 14.26 12.97
CA TRP A 91 -0.79 14.04 12.96
C TRP A 91 -1.12 12.93 13.95
N ARG A 92 -2.03 13.22 14.88
CA ARG A 92 -2.50 12.27 15.89
C ARG A 92 -3.89 11.79 15.54
N PHE A 93 -4.07 10.47 15.61
CA PHE A 93 -5.34 9.77 15.46
C PHE A 93 -5.65 9.08 16.78
N THR A 94 -6.59 9.60 17.54
CA THR A 94 -7.00 9.02 18.82
C THR A 94 -8.28 8.21 18.62
N ILE A 95 -8.41 7.09 19.30
CA ILE A 95 -9.61 6.27 19.27
C ILE A 95 -9.93 5.80 20.69
N HIS A 96 -11.21 5.87 21.07
CA HIS A 96 -11.68 5.46 22.39
C HIS A 96 -12.61 4.26 22.27
N THR A 97 -12.75 3.51 23.34
CA THR A 97 -13.61 2.30 23.35
C THR A 97 -15.08 2.61 23.13
N VAL A 98 -15.51 3.85 23.43
CA VAL A 98 -16.88 4.34 23.20
C VAL A 98 -17.13 4.78 21.75
N ASP A 99 -16.09 5.07 20.97
CA ASP A 99 -16.24 5.54 19.60
C ASP A 99 -16.98 4.53 18.73
N ARG A 100 -17.72 5.05 17.76
CA ARG A 100 -18.41 4.25 16.76
C ARG A 100 -18.23 4.89 15.38
N ASP A 101 -18.31 4.08 14.34
CA ASP A 101 -18.47 4.57 12.97
C ASP A 101 -19.97 4.62 12.62
N THR A 102 -20.32 5.06 11.43
CA THR A 102 -21.66 4.97 10.87
C THR A 102 -22.19 3.53 10.82
N SER A 103 -21.28 2.54 10.76
CA SER A 103 -21.58 1.13 11.03
C SER A 103 -21.24 0.82 12.50
N THR A 104 -22.19 0.30 13.25
CA THR A 104 -22.07 0.12 14.72
C THR A 104 -21.12 -0.99 15.16
N ASP A 105 -20.65 -1.83 14.23
CA ASP A 105 -19.74 -2.96 14.46
C ASP A 105 -18.24 -2.56 14.37
N ARG A 106 -17.95 -1.27 14.23
CA ARG A 106 -16.58 -0.77 13.98
C ARG A 106 -16.35 0.65 14.49
N GLN A 107 -15.09 1.01 14.59
CA GLN A 107 -14.60 2.34 14.95
C GLN A 107 -13.71 2.87 13.84
N ARG A 108 -13.77 4.19 13.57
CA ARG A 108 -12.99 4.81 12.51
C ARG A 108 -12.61 6.24 12.85
N GLN A 109 -11.31 6.51 12.73
CA GLN A 109 -10.73 7.84 12.78
C GLN A 109 -9.66 7.90 11.69
N GLU A 110 -10.00 8.40 10.50
CA GLU A 110 -9.14 8.33 9.32
C GLU A 110 -9.15 9.64 8.52
N VAL A 111 -8.02 9.93 7.87
CA VAL A 111 -7.88 10.96 6.83
C VAL A 111 -7.68 10.30 5.47
N THR A 112 -8.02 10.98 4.39
CA THR A 112 -7.95 10.41 3.05
C THR A 112 -7.42 11.41 2.04
N GLY A 113 -6.60 10.92 1.09
CA GLY A 113 -6.13 11.68 -0.08
C GLY A 113 -5.03 12.67 0.24
N LEU A 114 -4.49 13.28 -0.80
CA LEU A 114 -3.34 14.20 -0.75
C LEU A 114 -3.76 15.52 -1.37
N ARG A 115 -4.09 16.50 -0.53
CA ARG A 115 -4.52 17.84 -0.96
C ARG A 115 -3.30 18.66 -1.41
N THR A 116 -3.43 19.35 -2.52
CA THR A 116 -2.40 20.21 -3.09
C THR A 116 -2.82 21.68 -3.20
N GLY A 117 -4.06 22.01 -2.87
CA GLY A 117 -4.64 23.33 -2.87
C GLY A 117 -6.07 23.30 -2.34
N ALA A 118 -6.76 24.42 -2.28
CA ALA A 118 -8.10 24.54 -1.69
C ALA A 118 -9.07 23.46 -2.20
N ASP A 119 -9.11 23.29 -3.54
CA ASP A 119 -10.00 22.32 -4.20
C ASP A 119 -9.22 21.33 -5.08
N SER A 120 -7.94 21.16 -4.79
CA SER A 120 -7.04 20.31 -5.60
C SER A 120 -6.44 19.20 -4.76
N TYR A 121 -6.31 18.02 -5.36
CA TYR A 121 -5.67 16.86 -4.74
C TYR A 121 -5.05 15.96 -5.82
N LEU A 122 -4.06 15.16 -5.42
CA LEU A 122 -3.43 14.20 -6.32
C LEU A 122 -4.38 13.05 -6.63
N LYS A 123 -4.46 12.71 -7.92
CA LYS A 123 -5.23 11.58 -8.41
C LYS A 123 -4.28 10.52 -8.95
N TRP A 124 -4.30 9.34 -8.37
CA TRP A 124 -3.49 8.21 -8.80
C TRP A 124 -4.32 7.35 -9.74
N THR A 125 -4.06 7.49 -11.03
CA THR A 125 -4.83 6.83 -12.07
C THR A 125 -4.11 5.62 -12.63
N GLU A 126 -4.83 4.77 -13.35
CA GLU A 126 -4.29 3.58 -14.00
C GLU A 126 -3.05 3.87 -14.84
N GLY A 127 -2.07 2.99 -14.80
CA GLY A 127 -0.77 3.10 -15.48
C GLY A 127 0.30 3.87 -14.71
N GLN A 128 -0.08 4.69 -13.72
CA GLN A 128 0.87 5.47 -12.93
C GLN A 128 1.52 4.64 -11.81
N THR A 129 2.76 5.04 -11.46
CA THR A 129 3.46 4.46 -10.32
C THR A 129 3.71 5.55 -9.28
N TRP A 130 3.29 5.28 -8.05
CA TRP A 130 3.37 6.20 -6.93
C TRP A 130 4.11 5.60 -5.76
N ARG A 131 4.65 6.47 -4.92
CA ARG A 131 5.33 6.12 -3.67
C ARG A 131 4.91 7.08 -2.59
N ILE A 132 4.61 6.56 -1.40
CA ILE A 132 4.44 7.33 -0.18
C ILE A 132 5.48 6.90 0.84
N THR A 133 6.04 7.88 1.54
CA THR A 133 6.90 7.64 2.70
C THR A 133 6.37 8.41 3.88
N TYR A 134 6.50 7.85 5.06
CA TYR A 134 6.13 8.47 6.32
C TYR A 134 6.76 7.72 7.49
N SER A 135 6.82 8.37 8.66
CA SER A 135 7.14 7.72 9.91
C SER A 135 5.86 7.54 10.72
N MET A 136 5.70 6.39 11.36
CA MET A 136 4.58 6.08 12.25
C MET A 136 5.07 5.71 13.64
N TYR A 137 4.31 6.11 14.66
CA TYR A 137 4.51 5.69 16.05
C TYR A 137 3.27 4.93 16.51
N ILE A 138 3.45 3.65 16.81
CA ILE A 138 2.41 2.74 17.28
C ILE A 138 2.65 2.52 18.78
N PRO A 139 1.83 3.12 19.68
CA PRO A 139 1.98 2.89 21.10
C PRO A 139 1.62 1.45 21.46
N SER A 140 2.16 0.94 22.56
CA SER A 140 1.86 -0.41 23.07
C SER A 140 0.39 -0.60 23.46
N THR A 141 -0.35 0.51 23.58
CA THR A 141 -1.81 0.50 23.72
C THR A 141 -2.58 0.26 22.42
N LEU A 142 -1.98 0.50 21.24
CA LEU A 142 -2.60 0.17 19.96
C LEU A 142 -2.25 -1.27 19.56
N LYS A 143 -2.98 -2.19 20.13
CA LYS A 143 -2.80 -3.63 19.93
C LYS A 143 -3.46 -4.14 18.66
N ALA A 144 -2.92 -5.24 18.16
CA ALA A 144 -3.56 -6.01 17.11
C ALA A 144 -4.83 -6.70 17.63
N THR A 145 -5.84 -6.82 16.80
CA THR A 145 -7.11 -7.48 17.10
C THR A 145 -7.23 -8.83 16.39
N THR A 146 -8.11 -9.70 16.85
CA THR A 146 -8.41 -10.99 16.20
C THR A 146 -9.18 -10.83 14.88
N THR A 147 -9.69 -9.62 14.62
CA THR A 147 -10.41 -9.28 13.39
C THR A 147 -9.55 -8.39 12.49
N PHE A 148 -9.79 -7.08 12.48
CA PHE A 148 -8.93 -6.15 11.75
C PHE A 148 -8.72 -4.85 12.55
N THR A 149 -7.49 -4.33 12.44
CA THR A 149 -7.13 -2.96 12.80
C THR A 149 -6.29 -2.41 11.66
N HIS A 150 -6.93 -1.70 10.73
CA HIS A 150 -6.24 -1.03 9.63
C HIS A 150 -5.65 0.29 10.10
N ILE A 151 -4.41 0.55 9.73
CA ILE A 151 -3.71 1.82 10.01
C ILE A 151 -3.34 2.57 8.73
N MET A 152 -3.40 1.92 7.58
CA MET A 152 -3.33 2.51 6.25
C MET A 152 -4.16 1.67 5.28
N GLN A 153 -4.79 2.34 4.33
CA GLN A 153 -5.52 1.70 3.24
C GLN A 153 -5.23 2.43 1.91
N MET A 154 -5.23 1.68 0.82
CA MET A 154 -5.37 2.23 -0.53
C MET A 154 -6.78 1.96 -1.00
N LYS A 155 -7.50 3.00 -1.41
CA LYS A 155 -8.92 2.89 -1.71
C LYS A 155 -9.33 3.82 -2.85
N GLN A 156 -10.30 3.40 -3.66
CA GLN A 156 -10.97 4.31 -4.59
C GLN A 156 -11.95 5.24 -3.84
N PRO A 157 -12.32 6.40 -4.41
CA PRO A 157 -13.43 7.21 -3.91
C PRO A 157 -14.75 6.46 -3.88
N GLY A 158 -15.67 6.97 -3.08
CA GLY A 158 -17.04 6.45 -2.98
C GLY A 158 -17.28 5.59 -1.75
N ALA A 159 -18.56 5.58 -1.33
CA ALA A 159 -19.00 4.76 -0.22
C ALA A 159 -19.12 3.28 -0.63
N GLY A 160 -18.87 2.37 0.30
CA GLY A 160 -19.09 0.94 0.10
C GLY A 160 -18.04 0.20 -0.71
N SER A 161 -17.07 0.90 -1.35
CA SER A 161 -15.97 0.21 -2.04
C SER A 161 -15.05 -0.51 -1.05
N SER A 162 -14.60 -1.72 -1.39
CA SER A 162 -13.55 -2.42 -0.65
C SER A 162 -12.21 -1.69 -0.75
N PRO A 163 -11.31 -1.80 0.22
CA PRO A 163 -9.94 -1.36 0.03
C PRO A 163 -9.24 -2.22 -1.02
N ILE A 164 -8.23 -1.65 -1.68
CA ILE A 164 -7.36 -2.35 -2.63
C ILE A 164 -6.18 -2.96 -1.87
N VAL A 165 -5.57 -2.15 -1.00
CA VAL A 165 -4.45 -2.56 -0.14
C VAL A 165 -4.76 -2.13 1.28
N VAL A 166 -4.38 -2.94 2.26
CA VAL A 166 -4.47 -2.61 3.68
C VAL A 166 -3.15 -2.89 4.39
N GLN A 167 -2.72 -1.96 5.23
CA GLN A 167 -1.72 -2.20 6.27
C GLN A 167 -2.46 -2.35 7.58
N SER A 168 -2.33 -3.52 8.20
CA SER A 168 -3.17 -3.92 9.32
C SER A 168 -2.34 -4.47 10.47
N LEU A 169 -2.83 -4.25 11.68
CA LEU A 169 -2.38 -4.96 12.86
C LEU A 169 -3.29 -6.18 13.05
N ARG A 170 -2.69 -7.37 13.12
CA ARG A 170 -3.38 -8.65 13.20
C ARG A 170 -2.92 -9.45 14.40
N ARG A 171 -3.85 -10.14 15.05
CA ARG A 171 -3.56 -11.09 16.13
C ARG A 171 -4.04 -12.47 15.70
N ASP A 172 -3.17 -13.47 15.80
CA ASP A 172 -3.53 -14.86 15.56
C ASP A 172 -4.19 -15.54 16.78
N GLY A 173 -4.64 -16.77 16.60
CA GLY A 173 -5.24 -17.56 17.67
C GLY A 173 -4.29 -17.91 18.82
N GLY A 174 -3.00 -17.82 18.63
CA GLY A 174 -1.95 -18.01 19.65
C GLY A 174 -1.58 -16.74 20.38
N GLY A 175 -2.18 -15.59 20.02
CA GLY A 175 -1.93 -14.30 20.65
C GLY A 175 -0.77 -13.51 20.06
N LYS A 176 -0.06 -14.05 19.05
CA LYS A 176 1.01 -13.34 18.37
C LYS A 176 0.45 -12.13 17.59
N GLN A 177 1.09 -10.99 17.75
CA GLN A 177 0.74 -9.76 17.06
C GLN A 177 1.66 -9.50 15.87
N THR A 178 1.08 -9.12 14.73
CA THR A 178 1.82 -8.78 13.52
C THR A 178 1.32 -7.47 12.94
N ILE A 179 2.20 -6.81 12.20
CA ILE A 179 1.85 -5.78 11.21
C ILE A 179 1.98 -6.40 9.83
N GLU A 180 0.95 -6.25 9.00
CA GLU A 180 0.85 -6.90 7.69
C GLU A 180 0.46 -5.91 6.61
N LEU A 181 0.98 -6.14 5.39
CA LEU A 181 0.43 -5.55 4.18
C LEU A 181 -0.27 -6.63 3.36
N ARG A 182 -1.53 -6.37 2.99
CA ARG A 182 -2.33 -7.28 2.16
C ARG A 182 -2.93 -6.57 0.96
N LEU A 183 -3.02 -7.27 -0.16
CA LEU A 183 -3.95 -6.95 -1.24
C LEU A 183 -5.32 -7.45 -0.80
N ALA A 184 -6.23 -6.50 -0.53
CA ALA A 184 -7.48 -6.84 0.15
C ALA A 184 -8.50 -7.51 -0.78
N THR A 185 -8.42 -7.26 -2.09
CA THR A 185 -9.34 -7.84 -3.08
C THR A 185 -9.21 -9.36 -3.12
N ASP A 186 -7.98 -9.87 -3.09
CA ASP A 186 -7.68 -11.31 -3.22
C ASP A 186 -7.20 -11.93 -1.91
N ASP A 187 -7.22 -11.18 -0.82
CA ASP A 187 -6.67 -11.54 0.50
C ASP A 187 -5.21 -12.04 0.46
N ILE A 188 -4.39 -11.46 -0.41
CA ILE A 188 -2.99 -11.88 -0.61
C ILE A 188 -2.10 -11.17 0.41
N LEU A 189 -1.39 -11.93 1.23
CA LEU A 189 -0.34 -11.40 2.11
C LEU A 189 0.89 -11.00 1.27
N VAL A 190 1.25 -9.73 1.29
CA VAL A 190 2.46 -9.20 0.66
C VAL A 190 3.66 -9.35 1.59
N GLY A 191 3.48 -9.02 2.85
CA GLY A 191 4.52 -9.13 3.88
C GLY A 191 3.97 -8.96 5.28
N SER A 192 4.76 -9.42 6.25
CA SER A 192 4.42 -9.38 7.68
C SER A 192 5.68 -9.22 8.52
N ALA A 193 5.54 -8.60 9.68
CA ALA A 193 6.54 -8.55 10.75
C ALA A 193 5.87 -8.66 12.11
N ASP A 194 6.65 -9.07 13.12
CA ASP A 194 6.20 -9.03 14.51
C ASP A 194 5.96 -7.59 14.94
N LEU A 195 4.82 -7.33 15.57
CA LEU A 195 4.41 -5.98 15.98
C LEU A 195 5.07 -5.54 17.29
N ASP A 196 5.24 -6.45 18.25
CA ASP A 196 5.71 -6.10 19.59
C ASP A 196 7.05 -5.33 19.60
N PRO A 197 8.06 -5.69 18.77
CA PRO A 197 9.30 -4.92 18.69
C PRO A 197 9.15 -3.52 18.07
N LEU A 198 8.02 -3.23 17.45
CA LEU A 198 7.75 -1.95 16.78
C LEU A 198 6.90 -0.99 17.64
N HIS A 199 6.39 -1.45 18.78
CA HIS A 199 5.69 -0.59 19.73
C HIS A 199 6.62 0.44 20.38
N ASP A 200 6.04 1.59 20.70
CA ASP A 200 6.65 2.69 21.45
C ASP A 200 7.93 3.25 20.78
N ARG A 201 7.99 3.15 19.46
CA ARG A 201 9.07 3.73 18.65
C ARG A 201 8.62 4.16 17.27
N TRP A 202 9.37 5.05 16.68
CA TRP A 202 9.17 5.45 15.30
C TRP A 202 9.60 4.35 14.33
N THR A 203 8.75 4.07 13.36
CA THR A 203 8.99 3.12 12.27
C THR A 203 8.76 3.85 10.96
N ASP A 204 9.72 3.79 10.05
CA ASP A 204 9.62 4.41 8.73
C ASP A 204 8.97 3.44 7.74
N VAL A 205 8.05 3.97 6.97
CA VAL A 205 7.32 3.26 5.92
C VAL A 205 7.69 3.83 4.56
N ASP A 206 7.99 2.95 3.61
CA ASP A 206 8.11 3.24 2.19
C ASP A 206 7.18 2.29 1.44
N PHE A 207 6.09 2.82 0.92
CA PHE A 207 5.10 2.06 0.17
C PHE A 207 5.05 2.55 -1.27
N GLN A 208 5.17 1.62 -2.21
CA GLN A 208 5.11 1.88 -3.64
C GLN A 208 3.98 1.08 -4.26
N ILE A 209 3.27 1.70 -5.20
CA ILE A 209 2.18 1.07 -5.95
C ILE A 209 2.24 1.48 -7.41
N LYS A 210 2.23 0.49 -8.31
CA LYS A 210 1.85 0.70 -9.70
C LYS A 210 0.35 0.45 -9.78
N VAL A 211 -0.40 1.47 -10.14
CA VAL A 211 -1.85 1.39 -10.31
C VAL A 211 -2.15 0.67 -11.61
N GLY A 212 -2.76 -0.49 -11.53
CA GLY A 212 -3.04 -1.31 -12.72
C GLY A 212 -4.17 -2.31 -12.47
N ASN A 213 -4.98 -2.48 -13.51
CA ASN A 213 -6.13 -3.39 -13.52
C ASN A 213 -5.67 -4.84 -13.76
N GLY A 214 -6.32 -5.81 -13.14
CA GLY A 214 -6.01 -7.22 -13.25
C GLY A 214 -4.56 -7.51 -12.80
N SER A 215 -3.71 -8.01 -13.69
CA SER A 215 -2.31 -8.34 -13.39
C SER A 215 -1.32 -7.21 -13.69
N ALA A 216 -1.79 -6.02 -14.09
CA ALA A 216 -0.92 -4.91 -14.51
C ALA A 216 -0.31 -4.13 -13.34
N GLY A 217 -0.82 -4.31 -12.14
CA GLY A 217 -0.37 -3.60 -10.95
C GLY A 217 0.73 -4.31 -10.17
N SER A 218 1.30 -3.59 -9.23
CA SER A 218 2.28 -4.11 -8.27
C SER A 218 2.34 -3.24 -7.02
N VAL A 219 2.83 -3.82 -5.94
CA VAL A 219 3.14 -3.10 -4.70
C VAL A 219 4.52 -3.49 -4.18
N ARG A 220 5.17 -2.56 -3.48
CA ARG A 220 6.35 -2.82 -2.64
C ARG A 220 6.16 -2.15 -1.30
N TRP A 221 6.57 -2.81 -0.24
CA TRP A 221 6.44 -2.34 1.12
C TRP A 221 7.73 -2.56 1.90
N ILE A 222 8.26 -1.48 2.44
CA ILE A 222 9.46 -1.49 3.26
C ILE A 222 9.11 -0.87 4.60
N LEU A 223 9.47 -1.56 5.69
CA LEU A 223 9.48 -1.02 7.05
C LEU A 223 10.90 -0.95 7.58
N LYS A 224 11.22 0.15 8.24
CA LYS A 224 12.50 0.33 8.94
C LYS A 224 12.27 0.80 10.37
N SER A 225 12.99 0.20 11.31
CA SER A 225 13.07 0.66 12.70
C SER A 225 14.50 1.14 12.94
N GLY A 226 14.71 2.46 13.00
CA GLY A 226 16.03 3.06 12.93
C GLY A 226 16.77 2.66 11.65
N SER A 227 17.97 2.14 11.75
CA SER A 227 18.76 1.66 10.60
C SER A 227 18.38 0.25 10.12
N THR A 228 17.54 -0.48 10.86
CA THR A 228 17.19 -1.87 10.56
C THR A 228 16.01 -1.95 9.60
N THR A 229 16.20 -2.65 8.48
CA THR A 229 15.09 -3.01 7.60
C THR A 229 14.35 -4.22 8.21
N VAL A 230 13.11 -4.00 8.65
CA VAL A 230 12.26 -5.02 9.27
C VAL A 230 11.53 -5.83 8.22
N VAL A 231 11.04 -5.15 7.17
CA VAL A 231 10.37 -5.75 6.02
C VAL A 231 10.87 -5.09 4.74
N ASP A 232 11.11 -5.86 3.71
CA ASP A 232 11.20 -5.42 2.30
C ASP A 232 10.56 -6.51 1.45
N ARG A 233 9.34 -6.27 1.01
CA ARG A 233 8.54 -7.22 0.25
C ARG A 233 7.84 -6.53 -0.91
N SER A 234 7.69 -7.27 -2.01
CA SER A 234 6.96 -6.81 -3.19
C SER A 234 6.06 -7.89 -3.74
N ARG A 235 5.00 -7.46 -4.42
CA ARG A 235 4.11 -8.30 -5.20
C ARG A 235 3.85 -7.63 -6.54
N SER A 236 4.10 -8.34 -7.63
CA SER A 236 3.73 -7.98 -9.00
C SER A 236 2.58 -8.86 -9.48
N GLY A 237 2.00 -8.52 -10.62
CA GLY A 237 0.88 -9.27 -11.18
C GLY A 237 -0.38 -9.17 -10.30
N ALA A 238 -0.64 -7.98 -9.75
CA ALA A 238 -1.71 -7.74 -8.78
C ALA A 238 -2.72 -6.74 -9.32
N ASP A 239 -4.00 -6.92 -8.97
CA ASP A 239 -5.02 -5.91 -9.21
C ASP A 239 -4.93 -4.82 -8.14
N THR A 240 -4.48 -3.64 -8.56
CA THR A 240 -4.33 -2.46 -7.69
C THR A 240 -5.21 -1.30 -8.11
N PHE A 241 -6.22 -1.58 -8.94
CA PHE A 241 -7.17 -0.61 -9.47
C PHE A 241 -8.58 -1.21 -9.51
N LEU A 242 -9.57 -0.47 -9.06
CA LEU A 242 -10.98 -0.89 -9.14
C LEU A 242 -11.73 -0.06 -10.17
N ALA A 243 -11.67 1.27 -10.03
CA ALA A 243 -12.28 2.25 -10.93
C ALA A 243 -11.77 3.65 -10.57
N ASP A 244 -11.99 4.65 -11.42
CA ASP A 244 -11.69 6.06 -11.23
C ASP A 244 -10.22 6.33 -10.85
N ARG A 245 -9.87 6.27 -9.57
CA ARG A 245 -8.54 6.55 -9.03
C ARG A 245 -8.29 5.86 -7.69
N VAL A 246 -7.03 5.75 -7.34
CA VAL A 246 -6.59 5.24 -6.03
C VAL A 246 -6.15 6.42 -5.16
N ARG A 247 -6.40 6.34 -3.86
CA ARG A 247 -5.95 7.31 -2.86
C ARG A 247 -5.62 6.62 -1.54
N PRO A 248 -4.59 7.10 -0.84
CA PRO A 248 -4.28 6.58 0.49
C PRO A 248 -5.26 7.09 1.54
N LYS A 249 -5.46 6.29 2.58
CA LYS A 249 -6.10 6.63 3.84
C LYS A 249 -5.18 6.24 4.98
N TRP A 250 -5.16 7.05 6.03
CA TRP A 250 -4.40 6.77 7.25
C TRP A 250 -5.24 7.04 8.47
N GLY A 251 -4.93 6.36 9.55
CA GLY A 251 -5.58 6.50 10.84
C GLY A 251 -5.84 5.16 11.49
N ILE A 252 -6.89 5.05 12.28
CA ILE A 252 -7.28 3.80 12.93
C ILE A 252 -8.69 3.45 12.48
N TYR A 253 -8.82 2.29 11.84
CA TYR A 253 -10.10 1.69 11.47
C TYR A 253 -10.12 0.25 11.95
N ARG A 254 -10.91 -0.05 12.99
CA ARG A 254 -10.91 -1.37 13.64
C ARG A 254 -12.32 -1.92 13.85
N SER A 255 -12.43 -3.24 13.80
CA SER A 255 -13.66 -3.96 14.13
C SER A 255 -13.87 -4.05 15.65
N LEU A 256 -15.12 -3.98 16.07
CA LEU A 256 -15.54 -4.24 17.46
C LEU A 256 -15.74 -5.74 17.75
N GLY A 257 -15.63 -6.62 16.73
CA GLY A 257 -15.73 -8.07 16.90
C GLY A 257 -14.46 -8.73 17.47
N ASP A 258 -13.54 -7.96 18.05
CA ASP A 258 -12.36 -8.50 18.72
C ASP A 258 -12.74 -9.30 19.96
N THR A 259 -12.18 -10.50 20.11
CA THR A 259 -12.42 -11.39 21.24
C THR A 259 -11.21 -11.52 22.17
N SER A 260 -10.12 -10.80 21.86
CA SER A 260 -8.87 -10.88 22.64
C SER A 260 -8.79 -9.88 23.78
N GLY A 261 -9.77 -8.97 23.93
CA GLY A 261 -9.71 -7.87 24.88
C GLY A 261 -8.69 -6.78 24.51
N SER A 262 -8.30 -6.71 23.24
CA SER A 262 -7.29 -5.75 22.75
C SER A 262 -7.85 -4.37 22.44
N LEU A 263 -9.18 -4.20 22.44
CA LEU A 263 -9.83 -2.90 22.25
C LEU A 263 -9.67 -2.05 23.49
N GLN A 264 -8.92 -0.97 23.38
CA GLN A 264 -8.72 0.02 24.45
C GLN A 264 -8.56 1.41 23.86
N ASP A 265 -8.61 2.42 24.69
CA ASP A 265 -8.32 3.80 24.32
C ASP A 265 -6.86 3.90 23.90
N THR A 266 -6.61 4.48 22.72
CA THR A 266 -5.27 4.51 22.15
C THR A 266 -5.14 5.57 21.08
N TYR A 267 -3.97 5.62 20.43
CA TYR A 267 -3.70 6.55 19.34
C TYR A 267 -2.68 5.99 18.35
N LEU A 268 -2.55 6.67 17.22
CA LEU A 268 -1.48 6.51 16.23
C LEU A 268 -0.91 7.89 15.94
N LEU A 269 0.41 8.01 15.77
CA LEU A 269 1.03 9.24 15.27
C LEU A 269 1.64 8.98 13.89
N LEU A 270 1.52 9.98 13.01
CA LEU A 270 2.19 10.00 11.72
C LEU A 270 2.94 11.32 11.55
N THR A 271 4.13 11.24 10.94
CA THR A 271 4.93 12.40 10.60
C THR A 271 5.68 12.19 9.29
N ASN A 272 6.30 13.23 8.75
CA ASN A 272 7.14 13.16 7.54
C ASN A 272 6.43 12.59 6.30
N LEU A 273 5.13 12.82 6.16
CA LEU A 273 4.38 12.35 5.00
C LEU A 273 4.92 12.96 3.70
N ARG A 274 5.18 12.11 2.70
CA ARG A 274 5.65 12.51 1.38
C ARG A 274 5.02 11.63 0.31
N GLY A 275 4.62 12.25 -0.80
CA GLY A 275 4.09 11.56 -1.97
C GLY A 275 4.94 11.83 -3.21
N TYR A 276 5.31 10.77 -3.92
CA TYR A 276 6.16 10.84 -5.12
C TYR A 276 5.48 10.12 -6.27
N GLN A 277 5.73 10.61 -7.49
CA GLN A 277 5.34 9.95 -8.73
C GLN A 277 6.59 9.53 -9.49
N LEU A 278 6.61 8.34 -10.05
CA LEU A 278 7.64 7.89 -10.98
C LEU A 278 7.43 8.59 -12.32
N ALA A 279 8.51 9.25 -12.83
CA ALA A 279 8.48 9.99 -14.11
C ALA A 279 8.99 9.12 -15.26
#